data_099c0b921686b98619aaea7c6d8d41ca
#
_entry.id   099c0b921686b98619aaea7c6d8d41ca
#
_cell.length_a   1.000
_cell.length_b   1.000
_cell.length_c   1.000
_cell.angle_alpha   90.00
_cell.angle_beta   90.00
_cell.angle_gamma   90.00
#
_symmetry.space_group_name_H-M   'P 1'
#
loop_
_entity.id
_entity.type
_entity.pdbx_description
1 polymer ?
#
loop_
_entity_poly.entity_id
_entity_poly.type
_entity_poly.pdbx_seq_one_letter_code
_entity_poly.pdbx_strand_id
1 'polypeptide(L)'
;MDKLEELENKINELASEIERLKAEEKENETGKLEHGDVYWFINHIGEIKLATWYGDPEDTTRYELGNAFIARWDASFKVEQLKVEAALKRFARPFEENEQNVILKYAHDTNKLLTGHHLYSQYGNIYFDSEEVAYKAIETVGEERIKKYYFGVNG
;
A
#
# COMPACT_ATOMS: atom_id res chain seq x y z
N MET A 1 -9.32 -49.07 5.04
CA MET A 1 -8.73 -47.83 5.57
C MET A 1 -9.61 -47.32 6.70
N ASP A 2 -9.00 -47.04 7.80
CA ASP A 2 -9.68 -46.38 8.92
C ASP A 2 -10.01 -44.94 8.53
N LYS A 3 -11.16 -44.45 8.95
CA LYS A 3 -11.63 -43.09 8.70
C LYS A 3 -10.62 -42.02 9.19
N LEU A 4 -9.85 -42.36 10.20
CA LEU A 4 -8.77 -41.51 10.74
C LEU A 4 -7.61 -41.40 9.73
N GLU A 5 -7.18 -42.53 9.16
CA GLU A 5 -6.11 -42.58 8.16
C GLU A 5 -6.50 -41.81 6.87
N GLU A 6 -7.76 -41.86 6.47
CA GLU A 6 -8.29 -41.10 5.34
C GLU A 6 -8.27 -39.59 5.59
N LEU A 7 -8.58 -39.18 6.83
CA LEU A 7 -8.51 -37.76 7.22
C LEU A 7 -7.07 -37.27 7.33
N GLU A 8 -6.15 -38.05 7.84
CA GLU A 8 -4.73 -37.73 7.90
C GLU A 8 -4.13 -37.55 6.51
N ASN A 9 -4.48 -38.39 5.56
CA ASN A 9 -4.07 -38.27 4.17
C ASN A 9 -4.60 -36.96 3.52
N LYS A 10 -5.87 -36.63 3.77
CA LYS A 10 -6.45 -35.36 3.30
C LYS A 10 -5.77 -34.13 3.90
N ILE A 11 -5.42 -34.17 5.17
CA ILE A 11 -4.69 -33.08 5.84
C ILE A 11 -3.32 -32.90 5.19
N ASN A 12 -2.62 -33.98 4.91
CA ASN A 12 -1.31 -33.94 4.27
C ASN A 12 -1.37 -33.41 2.82
N GLU A 13 -2.40 -33.80 2.06
CA GLU A 13 -2.63 -33.28 0.71
C GLU A 13 -2.92 -31.77 0.73
N LEU A 14 -3.79 -31.32 1.64
CA LEU A 14 -4.10 -29.89 1.79
C LEU A 14 -2.89 -29.07 2.26
N ALA A 15 -2.08 -29.60 3.17
CA ALA A 15 -0.84 -28.95 3.61
C ALA A 15 0.14 -28.78 2.44
N SER A 16 0.31 -29.81 1.60
CA SER A 16 1.16 -29.74 0.41
C SER A 16 0.64 -28.73 -0.63
N GLU A 17 -0.67 -28.67 -0.81
CA GLU A 17 -1.32 -27.71 -1.71
C GLU A 17 -1.15 -26.27 -1.22
N ILE A 18 -1.27 -26.02 0.08
CA ILE A 18 -1.03 -24.70 0.70
C ILE A 18 0.42 -24.28 0.49
N GLU A 19 1.40 -25.17 0.68
CA GLU A 19 2.82 -24.87 0.42
C GLU A 19 3.10 -24.58 -1.04
N ARG A 20 2.46 -25.30 -1.95
CA ARG A 20 2.54 -25.06 -3.39
C ARG A 20 2.00 -23.66 -3.75
N LEU A 21 0.81 -23.32 -3.26
CA LEU A 21 0.19 -22.02 -3.48
C LEU A 21 1.04 -20.87 -2.92
N LYS A 22 1.62 -21.06 -1.73
CA LYS A 22 2.55 -20.07 -1.15
C LYS A 22 3.85 -19.90 -1.96
N ALA A 23 4.35 -20.98 -2.56
CA ALA A 23 5.51 -20.92 -3.44
C ALA A 23 5.17 -20.22 -4.76
N GLU A 24 4.00 -20.49 -5.34
CA GLU A 24 3.49 -19.78 -6.52
C GLU A 24 3.26 -18.28 -6.24
N GLU A 25 2.71 -17.93 -5.06
CA GLU A 25 2.61 -16.53 -4.62
C GLU A 25 3.99 -15.86 -4.52
N LYS A 26 4.99 -16.56 -3.98
CA LYS A 26 6.37 -16.05 -3.87
C LYS A 26 7.06 -15.86 -5.21
N GLU A 27 6.82 -16.74 -6.17
CA GLU A 27 7.33 -16.59 -7.55
C GLU A 27 6.65 -15.40 -8.26
N ASN A 28 5.36 -15.15 -7.96
CA ASN A 28 4.62 -13.98 -8.44
C ASN A 28 5.03 -12.66 -7.72
N GLU A 29 5.63 -12.74 -6.54
CA GLU A 29 6.20 -11.57 -5.84
C GLU A 29 7.36 -10.90 -6.60
N THR A 30 7.89 -11.52 -7.63
CA THR A 30 8.88 -10.89 -8.54
C THR A 30 8.26 -9.80 -9.43
N GLY A 31 6.96 -9.57 -9.33
CA GLY A 31 6.25 -8.50 -10.03
C GLY A 31 6.15 -8.67 -11.54
N LYS A 32 6.54 -9.81 -12.08
CA LYS A 32 6.47 -10.08 -13.52
C LYS A 32 5.17 -10.81 -13.84
N LEU A 33 4.31 -10.15 -14.61
CA LEU A 33 3.09 -10.72 -15.15
C LEU A 33 3.36 -11.41 -16.50
N GLU A 34 2.79 -12.60 -16.69
CA GLU A 34 2.87 -13.37 -17.92
C GLU A 34 1.51 -13.45 -18.60
N HIS A 35 1.51 -13.76 -19.90
CA HIS A 35 0.30 -13.90 -20.69
C HIS A 35 -0.68 -14.91 -20.05
N GLY A 36 -1.91 -14.45 -19.79
CA GLY A 36 -2.95 -15.22 -19.14
C GLY A 36 -3.06 -15.03 -17.62
N ASP A 37 -2.09 -14.37 -16.99
CA ASP A 37 -2.17 -14.04 -15.56
C ASP A 37 -3.30 -13.06 -15.29
N VAL A 38 -3.95 -13.24 -14.15
CA VAL A 38 -5.01 -12.35 -13.68
C VAL A 38 -4.41 -11.36 -12.69
N TYR A 39 -4.76 -10.11 -12.81
CA TYR A 39 -4.31 -9.05 -11.91
C TYR A 39 -5.42 -8.07 -11.58
N TRP A 40 -5.26 -7.35 -10.48
CA TRP A 40 -6.16 -6.30 -10.04
C TRP A 40 -5.60 -4.93 -10.40
N PHE A 41 -6.47 -3.99 -10.72
CA PHE A 41 -6.09 -2.60 -10.97
C PHE A 41 -7.15 -1.64 -10.42
N ILE A 42 -6.73 -0.39 -10.23
CA ILE A 42 -7.60 0.71 -9.78
C ILE A 42 -8.00 1.51 -11.03
N ASN A 43 -9.30 1.64 -11.28
CA ASN A 43 -9.80 2.42 -12.39
C ASN A 43 -9.81 3.94 -12.09
N HIS A 44 -10.23 4.75 -13.05
CA HIS A 44 -10.21 6.21 -12.95
C HIS A 44 -11.16 6.81 -11.89
N ILE A 45 -12.06 6.03 -11.32
CA ILE A 45 -12.94 6.45 -10.22
C ILE A 45 -12.59 5.77 -8.89
N GLY A 46 -11.46 5.08 -8.82
CA GLY A 46 -10.97 4.44 -7.59
C GLY A 46 -11.57 3.07 -7.29
N GLU A 47 -12.28 2.46 -8.24
CA GLU A 47 -12.79 1.10 -8.10
C GLU A 47 -11.72 0.07 -8.46
N ILE A 48 -11.72 -1.05 -7.73
CA ILE A 48 -10.81 -2.17 -7.95
C ILE A 48 -11.46 -3.12 -8.95
N LYS A 49 -10.77 -3.36 -10.07
CA LYS A 49 -11.22 -4.21 -11.16
C LYS A 49 -10.22 -5.33 -11.43
N LEU A 50 -10.72 -6.40 -12.02
CA LEU A 50 -9.94 -7.57 -12.43
C LEU A 50 -9.65 -7.50 -13.92
N ALA A 51 -8.44 -7.84 -14.33
CA ALA A 51 -8.04 -7.94 -15.73
C ALA A 51 -7.16 -9.17 -15.96
N THR A 52 -7.05 -9.58 -17.22
CA THR A 52 -6.13 -10.62 -17.65
C THR A 52 -4.97 -9.98 -18.43
N TRP A 53 -3.76 -10.37 -18.10
CA TRP A 53 -2.56 -9.86 -18.76
C TRP A 53 -2.39 -10.47 -20.15
N TYR A 54 -2.37 -9.65 -21.15
CA TYR A 54 -2.05 -10.00 -22.53
C TYR A 54 -0.81 -9.25 -23.06
N GLY A 55 -0.25 -8.35 -22.25
CA GLY A 55 0.90 -7.52 -22.63
C GLY A 55 0.53 -6.42 -23.61
N ASP A 56 -0.73 -6.05 -23.68
CA ASP A 56 -1.20 -4.94 -24.50
C ASP A 56 -0.78 -3.56 -23.91
N PRO A 57 -0.97 -2.45 -24.63
CA PRO A 57 -0.57 -1.13 -24.15
C PRO A 57 -1.26 -0.74 -22.83
N GLU A 58 -2.48 -1.19 -22.59
CA GLU A 58 -3.23 -0.88 -21.38
C GLU A 58 -2.65 -1.62 -20.18
N ASP A 59 -2.36 -2.91 -20.32
CA ASP A 59 -1.67 -3.73 -19.31
C ASP A 59 -0.30 -3.16 -18.96
N THR A 60 0.48 -2.85 -19.98
CA THR A 60 1.84 -2.31 -19.83
C THR A 60 1.82 -0.97 -19.09
N THR A 61 0.90 -0.07 -19.44
CA THR A 61 0.74 1.22 -18.77
C THR A 61 0.36 1.05 -17.30
N ARG A 62 -0.59 0.16 -16.99
CA ARG A 62 -0.96 -0.13 -15.60
C ARG A 62 0.23 -0.63 -14.79
N TYR A 63 1.00 -1.53 -15.35
CA TYR A 63 2.19 -2.07 -14.71
C TYR A 63 3.25 -0.99 -14.45
N GLU A 64 3.59 -0.19 -15.46
CA GLU A 64 4.58 0.90 -15.35
C GLU A 64 4.18 1.97 -14.32
N LEU A 65 2.89 2.23 -14.17
CA LEU A 65 2.36 3.16 -13.16
C LEU A 65 2.23 2.54 -11.76
N GLY A 66 2.58 1.27 -11.58
CA GLY A 66 2.39 0.57 -10.32
C GLY A 66 0.91 0.27 -10.00
N ASN A 67 0.07 0.20 -11.04
CA ASN A 67 -1.36 -0.07 -10.93
C ASN A 67 -1.73 -1.47 -11.46
N ALA A 68 -0.89 -2.44 -11.17
CA ALA A 68 -1.14 -3.85 -11.44
C ALA A 68 -0.77 -4.65 -10.18
N PHE A 69 -1.76 -5.25 -9.55
CA PHE A 69 -1.64 -5.92 -8.26
C PHE A 69 -1.99 -7.39 -8.39
N ILE A 70 -1.16 -8.26 -7.83
CA ILE A 70 -1.42 -9.71 -7.81
C ILE A 70 -2.55 -10.03 -6.84
N ALA A 71 -2.58 -9.39 -5.67
CA ALA A 71 -3.61 -9.56 -4.68
C ALA A 71 -4.59 -8.36 -4.65
N ARG A 72 -5.88 -8.65 -4.53
CA ARG A 72 -6.90 -7.61 -4.38
C ARG A 72 -6.67 -6.72 -3.15
N TRP A 73 -6.14 -7.31 -2.08
CA TRP A 73 -5.78 -6.60 -0.85
C TRP A 73 -4.80 -5.45 -1.10
N ASP A 74 -3.76 -5.68 -1.90
CA ASP A 74 -2.75 -4.67 -2.21
C ASP A 74 -3.36 -3.49 -2.99
N ALA A 75 -4.27 -3.77 -3.93
CA ALA A 75 -5.03 -2.73 -4.62
C ALA A 75 -5.92 -1.94 -3.66
N SER A 76 -6.62 -2.60 -2.73
CA SER A 76 -7.45 -1.96 -1.70
C SER A 76 -6.61 -1.06 -0.79
N PHE A 77 -5.47 -1.55 -0.35
CA PHE A 77 -4.54 -0.77 0.47
C PHE A 77 -4.05 0.48 -0.29
N LYS A 78 -3.72 0.33 -1.55
CA LYS A 78 -3.27 1.45 -2.40
C LYS A 78 -4.34 2.52 -2.57
N VAL A 79 -5.60 2.14 -2.75
CA VAL A 79 -6.72 3.10 -2.81
C VAL A 79 -6.78 3.95 -1.54
N GLU A 80 -6.73 3.32 -0.36
CA GLU A 80 -6.77 4.04 0.91
C GLU A 80 -5.51 4.88 1.13
N GLN A 81 -4.35 4.40 0.72
CA GLN A 81 -3.10 5.16 0.75
C GLN A 81 -3.20 6.44 -0.09
N LEU A 82 -3.72 6.35 -1.31
CA LEU A 82 -3.92 7.50 -2.20
C LEU A 82 -4.90 8.52 -1.59
N LYS A 83 -5.97 8.04 -0.96
CA LYS A 83 -6.94 8.93 -0.27
C LYS A 83 -6.32 9.66 0.91
N VAL A 84 -5.54 8.97 1.73
CA VAL A 84 -4.85 9.57 2.89
C VAL A 84 -3.81 10.59 2.41
N GLU A 85 -3.00 10.24 1.43
CA GLU A 85 -2.00 11.15 0.86
C GLU A 85 -2.65 12.39 0.25
N ALA A 86 -3.72 12.24 -0.53
CA ALA A 86 -4.47 13.35 -1.09
C ALA A 86 -5.08 14.24 -0.01
N ALA A 87 -5.62 13.65 1.05
CA ALA A 87 -6.19 14.40 2.18
C ALA A 87 -5.13 15.22 2.93
N LEU A 88 -3.95 14.64 3.18
CA LEU A 88 -2.82 15.35 3.79
C LEU A 88 -2.31 16.48 2.90
N LYS A 89 -2.20 16.25 1.60
CA LYS A 89 -1.74 17.25 0.61
C LYS A 89 -2.65 18.49 0.53
N ARG A 90 -3.92 18.40 0.92
CA ARG A 90 -4.81 19.57 1.01
C ARG A 90 -4.39 20.58 2.08
N PHE A 91 -3.63 20.17 3.08
CA PHE A 91 -3.06 21.03 4.13
C PHE A 91 -1.61 21.43 3.83
N ALA A 92 -1.01 20.85 2.81
CA ALA A 92 0.40 20.99 2.49
C ALA A 92 0.70 22.17 1.57
N ARG A 93 1.95 22.57 1.56
CA ARG A 93 2.54 23.46 0.59
C ARG A 93 3.84 22.87 0.03
N PRO A 94 4.36 23.38 -1.09
CA PRO A 94 5.69 22.98 -1.56
C PRO A 94 6.78 23.31 -0.55
N PHE A 95 7.91 22.60 -0.63
CA PHE A 95 9.10 22.93 0.15
C PHE A 95 9.54 24.36 -0.17
N GLU A 96 9.85 25.14 0.87
CA GLU A 96 10.35 26.51 0.76
C GLU A 96 11.73 26.60 1.42
N GLU A 97 12.70 27.05 0.68
CA GLU A 97 14.05 27.27 1.17
C GLU A 97 14.06 28.39 2.22
N ASN A 98 14.81 28.18 3.32
CA ASN A 98 14.92 29.10 4.46
C ASN A 98 13.62 29.31 5.26
N GLU A 99 12.59 28.53 5.01
CA GLU A 99 11.35 28.55 5.77
C GLU A 99 11.20 27.30 6.64
N GLN A 100 10.25 27.35 7.56
CA GLN A 100 9.90 26.21 8.38
C GLN A 100 9.13 25.18 7.52
N ASN A 101 9.76 24.05 7.24
CA ASN A 101 9.15 22.94 6.52
C ASN A 101 8.86 21.83 7.51
N VAL A 102 7.61 21.72 7.92
CA VAL A 102 7.17 20.71 8.89
C VAL A 102 6.76 19.45 8.16
N ILE A 103 7.21 18.31 8.66
CA ILE A 103 6.81 16.98 8.17
C ILE A 103 6.18 16.17 9.28
N LEU A 104 5.42 15.13 8.91
CA LEU A 104 4.97 14.11 9.83
C LEU A 104 6.03 13.02 9.97
N LYS A 105 6.21 12.54 11.19
CA LYS A 105 7.08 11.40 11.54
C LYS A 105 6.30 10.38 12.34
N TYR A 106 6.72 9.13 12.26
CA TYR A 106 6.19 8.07 13.09
C TYR A 106 7.29 7.49 13.99
N ALA A 107 7.05 7.50 15.30
CA ALA A 107 7.94 6.91 16.29
C ALA A 107 7.48 5.48 16.61
N HIS A 108 8.26 4.50 16.16
CA HIS A 108 7.93 3.07 16.34
C HIS A 108 7.98 2.61 17.80
N ASP A 109 8.86 3.20 18.60
CA ASP A 109 9.02 2.87 20.02
C ASP A 109 7.83 3.29 20.88
N THR A 110 7.22 4.44 20.57
CA THR A 110 6.09 5.00 21.31
C THR A 110 4.75 4.86 20.59
N ASN A 111 4.75 4.37 19.37
CA ASN A 111 3.57 4.27 18.49
C ASN A 111 2.84 5.62 18.31
N LYS A 112 3.59 6.70 18.17
CA LYS A 112 3.05 8.06 18.06
C LYS A 112 3.43 8.74 16.76
N LEU A 113 2.48 9.55 16.25
CA LEU A 113 2.76 10.53 15.23
C LEU A 113 3.43 11.75 15.87
N LEU A 114 4.51 12.20 15.26
CA LEU A 114 5.28 13.37 15.66
C LEU A 114 5.45 14.31 14.47
N THR A 115 5.82 15.53 14.74
CA THR A 115 6.24 16.48 13.73
C THR A 115 7.76 16.67 13.76
N GLY A 116 8.33 17.09 12.65
CA GLY A 116 9.73 17.43 12.55
C GLY A 116 9.92 18.58 11.56
N HIS A 117 11.07 19.23 11.63
CA HIS A 117 11.45 20.33 10.75
C HIS A 117 12.54 19.85 9.79
N HIS A 118 12.41 20.19 8.52
CA HIS A 118 13.39 19.84 7.50
C HIS A 118 13.96 21.08 6.81
N LEU A 119 15.28 21.11 6.69
CA LEU A 119 16.03 22.12 5.95
C LEU A 119 16.27 21.72 4.49
N TYR A 120 16.04 20.46 4.17
CA TYR A 120 16.26 19.89 2.84
C TYR A 120 14.99 19.27 2.30
N SER A 121 14.73 19.44 1.01
CA SER A 121 13.67 18.72 0.36
C SER A 121 14.03 17.24 0.19
N GLN A 122 13.08 16.35 0.45
CA GLN A 122 13.21 14.91 0.25
C GLN A 122 12.05 14.41 -0.59
N TYR A 123 12.36 13.50 -1.48
CA TYR A 123 11.33 12.86 -2.30
C TYR A 123 10.27 12.16 -1.43
N GLY A 124 9.03 12.37 -1.77
CA GLY A 124 7.90 11.73 -1.10
C GLY A 124 7.42 12.43 0.18
N ASN A 125 8.15 13.42 0.69
CA ASN A 125 7.71 14.16 1.86
C ASN A 125 6.59 15.16 1.52
N ILE A 126 5.64 15.26 2.44
CA ILE A 126 4.60 16.28 2.43
C ILE A 126 4.99 17.34 3.45
N TYR A 127 5.05 18.61 3.03
CA TYR A 127 5.47 19.73 3.87
C TYR A 127 4.27 20.56 4.30
N PHE A 128 4.26 20.92 5.58
CA PHE A 128 3.26 21.79 6.18
C PHE A 128 3.90 23.12 6.59
N ASP A 129 3.11 24.17 6.57
CA ASP A 129 3.56 25.52 6.90
C ASP A 129 3.98 25.68 8.37
N SER A 130 3.31 24.95 9.25
CA SER A 130 3.56 24.96 10.70
C SER A 130 3.18 23.65 11.36
N GLU A 131 3.61 23.45 12.61
CA GLU A 131 3.16 22.33 13.44
C GLU A 131 1.65 22.38 13.67
N GLU A 132 1.07 23.55 13.85
CA GLU A 132 -0.37 23.73 14.02
C GLU A 132 -1.15 23.20 12.81
N VAL A 133 -0.71 23.53 11.59
CA VAL A 133 -1.32 23.01 10.36
C VAL A 133 -1.14 21.49 10.24
N ALA A 134 0.02 20.98 10.59
CA ALA A 134 0.29 19.54 10.59
C ALA A 134 -0.61 18.79 11.57
N TYR A 135 -0.80 19.28 12.78
CA TYR A 135 -1.71 18.67 13.76
C TYR A 135 -3.17 18.75 13.34
N LYS A 136 -3.57 19.84 12.70
CA LYS A 136 -4.91 19.96 12.12
C LYS A 136 -5.14 18.94 10.99
N ALA A 137 -4.13 18.70 10.18
CA ALA A 137 -4.18 17.64 9.16
C ALA A 137 -4.32 16.26 9.79
N ILE A 138 -3.57 15.96 10.85
CA ILE A 138 -3.69 14.69 11.59
C ILE A 138 -5.09 14.50 12.15
N GLU A 139 -5.65 15.53 12.78
CA GLU A 139 -7.01 15.48 13.36
C GLU A 139 -8.08 15.25 12.29
N THR A 140 -7.97 15.94 11.16
CA THR A 140 -8.94 15.86 10.06
C THR A 140 -8.88 14.52 9.32
N VAL A 141 -7.68 14.03 9.02
CA VAL A 141 -7.47 12.79 8.26
C VAL A 141 -7.66 11.56 9.16
N GLY A 142 -7.23 11.63 10.40
CA GLY A 142 -7.29 10.57 11.38
C GLY A 142 -5.92 9.92 11.62
N GLU A 143 -5.51 9.90 12.88
CA GLU A 143 -4.19 9.39 13.29
C GLU A 143 -3.97 7.94 12.88
N GLU A 144 -4.94 7.06 13.12
CA GLU A 144 -4.83 5.64 12.79
C GLU A 144 -4.77 5.38 11.28
N ARG A 145 -5.49 6.16 10.48
CA ARG A 145 -5.42 6.09 9.02
C ARG A 145 -4.05 6.51 8.51
N ILE A 146 -3.47 7.57 9.07
CA ILE A 146 -2.14 8.06 8.71
C ILE A 146 -1.09 7.01 9.07
N LYS A 147 -1.12 6.44 10.26
CA LYS A 147 -0.21 5.37 10.69
C LYS A 147 -0.27 4.18 9.73
N LYS A 148 -1.44 3.71 9.42
CA LYS A 148 -1.63 2.52 8.58
C LYS A 148 -1.26 2.75 7.11
N TYR A 149 -1.80 3.80 6.50
CA TYR A 149 -1.73 3.98 5.05
C TYR A 149 -0.60 4.91 4.58
N TYR A 150 -0.17 5.85 5.40
CA TYR A 150 0.95 6.73 5.07
C TYR A 150 2.28 6.16 5.56
N PHE A 151 2.32 5.65 6.79
CA PHE A 151 3.53 5.05 7.37
C PHE A 151 3.60 3.52 7.25
N GLY A 152 2.58 2.86 6.78
CA GLY A 152 2.57 1.40 6.60
C GLY A 152 2.59 0.60 7.90
N VAL A 153 2.10 1.17 8.99
CA VAL A 153 2.08 0.49 10.30
C VAL A 153 0.89 -0.45 10.37
N ASN A 154 1.19 -1.72 10.54
CA ASN A 154 0.18 -2.74 10.83
C ASN A 154 -0.22 -2.65 12.30
N GLY A 155 -1.49 -2.38 12.53
CA GLY A 155 -2.08 -2.36 13.85
C GLY A 155 -2.18 -3.74 14.47
#